data_02c184547850a7fed10174fb1033fadf
#
_entry.id   02c184547850a7fed10174fb1033fadf
#
_cell.length_a   1.000
_cell.length_b   1.000
_cell.length_c   1.000
_cell.angle_alpha   90.00
_cell.angle_beta   90.00
_cell.angle_gamma   90.00
#
_symmetry.space_group_name_H-M   'P 1'
#
loop_
_entity.id
_entity.type
_entity.pdbx_description
1 polymer ?
#
loop_
_entity_poly.entity_id
_entity_poly.type
_entity_poly.pdbx_seq_one_letter_code
_entity_poly.pdbx_strand_id
1 'polypeptide(L)'
;VLINRVLAIKPLWAVAKGRARAMMVKRAEAIGVPWQARVAELRSRQGGGRPEGTDLSPQWQADLEAIQNPTLQYPAYYTTSFHAYDEGNLGWQPAMEVEVAAKAVHAKLWPGAGATGDAQLRQSYHDVLAAQI
;
A
#
# COMPACT_ATOMS: atom_id res chain seq x y z
N VAL A 1 25.40 -5.30 11.11
CA VAL A 1 25.91 -6.58 10.57
C VAL A 1 25.10 -7.77 11.09
N LEU A 2 24.80 -7.87 12.41
CA LEU A 2 24.04 -9.00 13.00
C LEU A 2 22.55 -8.96 12.54
N ILE A 3 21.94 -7.81 12.56
CA ILE A 3 20.53 -7.60 12.15
C ILE A 3 20.31 -8.09 10.71
N ASN A 4 21.19 -7.74 9.77
CA ASN A 4 21.05 -8.17 8.37
C ASN A 4 21.16 -9.70 8.22
N ARG A 5 21.96 -10.37 9.04
CA ARG A 5 22.05 -11.83 9.06
C ARG A 5 20.76 -12.48 9.59
N VAL A 6 20.17 -11.92 10.63
CA VAL A 6 18.89 -12.39 11.20
C VAL A 6 17.75 -12.19 10.21
N LEU A 7 17.69 -11.02 9.54
CA LEU A 7 16.68 -10.73 8.52
C LEU A 7 16.85 -11.55 7.22
N ALA A 8 18.03 -12.11 6.99
CA ALA A 8 18.26 -13.03 5.86
C ALA A 8 17.66 -14.44 6.09
N ILE A 9 17.22 -14.75 7.31
CA ILE A 9 16.55 -16.02 7.61
C ILE A 9 15.09 -15.91 7.16
N LYS A 10 14.76 -16.51 6.01
CA LYS A 10 13.43 -16.40 5.36
C LYS A 10 12.22 -16.56 6.30
N PRO A 11 12.15 -17.59 7.19
CA PRO A 11 10.99 -17.72 8.07
C PRO A 11 10.88 -16.61 9.11
N LEU A 12 12.01 -16.10 9.65
CA LEU A 12 11.99 -14.96 10.57
C LEU A 12 11.55 -13.67 9.88
N TRP A 13 12.01 -13.47 8.66
CA TRP A 13 11.57 -12.35 7.83
C TRP A 13 10.07 -12.40 7.53
N ALA A 14 9.52 -13.56 7.20
CA ALA A 14 8.09 -13.74 6.95
C ALA A 14 7.25 -13.39 8.20
N VAL A 15 7.68 -13.84 9.39
CA VAL A 15 7.03 -13.48 10.66
C VAL A 15 7.12 -11.98 10.93
N ALA A 16 8.27 -11.37 10.71
CA ALA A 16 8.47 -9.94 10.90
C ALA A 16 7.58 -9.11 9.96
N LYS A 17 7.50 -9.48 8.68
CA LYS A 17 6.59 -8.87 7.69
C LYS A 17 5.12 -8.98 8.15
N GLY A 18 4.69 -10.17 8.52
CA GLY A 18 3.32 -10.41 8.98
C GLY A 18 2.96 -9.55 10.20
N ARG A 19 3.86 -9.44 11.18
CA ARG A 19 3.65 -8.59 12.37
C ARG A 19 3.61 -7.10 12.02
N ALA A 20 4.52 -6.63 11.17
CA ALA A 20 4.54 -5.24 10.71
C ALA A 20 3.24 -4.88 9.97
N ARG A 21 2.77 -5.75 9.08
CA ARG A 21 1.50 -5.58 8.39
C ARG A 21 0.31 -5.57 9.36
N ALA A 22 0.24 -6.53 10.27
CA ALA A 22 -0.84 -6.59 11.27
C ALA A 22 -0.87 -5.33 12.15
N MET A 23 0.29 -4.80 12.51
CA MET A 23 0.39 -3.53 13.25
C MET A 23 -0.14 -2.34 12.43
N MET A 24 0.14 -2.29 11.13
CA MET A 24 -0.36 -1.23 10.25
C MET A 24 -1.87 -1.30 10.09
N VAL A 25 -2.42 -2.50 9.85
CA VAL A 25 -3.86 -2.73 9.77
C VAL A 25 -4.54 -2.30 11.08
N LYS A 26 -4.05 -2.80 12.23
CA LYS A 26 -4.58 -2.42 13.55
C LYS A 26 -4.57 -0.91 13.78
N ARG A 27 -3.51 -0.23 13.34
CA ARG A 27 -3.41 1.22 13.45
C ARG A 27 -4.46 1.91 12.57
N ALA A 28 -4.64 1.48 11.32
CA ALA A 28 -5.63 2.03 10.41
C ALA A 28 -7.04 1.91 11.00
N GLU A 29 -7.39 0.73 11.46
CA GLU A 29 -8.70 0.48 12.10
C GLU A 29 -8.89 1.37 13.35
N ALA A 30 -7.87 1.54 14.17
CA ALA A 30 -7.94 2.36 15.38
C ALA A 30 -8.18 3.86 15.12
N ILE A 31 -7.85 4.35 13.93
CA ILE A 31 -8.10 5.74 13.50
C ILE A 31 -9.31 5.87 12.58
N GLY A 32 -10.14 4.82 12.47
CA GLY A 32 -11.34 4.81 11.64
C GLY A 32 -11.10 4.62 10.14
N VAL A 33 -9.95 4.09 9.74
CA VAL A 33 -9.65 3.68 8.36
C VAL A 33 -9.89 2.18 8.23
N PRO A 34 -11.00 1.74 7.60
CA PRO A 34 -11.36 0.32 7.50
C PRO A 34 -10.50 -0.38 6.44
N TRP A 35 -9.28 -0.75 6.79
CA TRP A 35 -8.27 -1.30 5.87
C TRP A 35 -8.79 -2.51 5.10
N GLN A 36 -9.28 -3.51 5.82
CA GLN A 36 -9.69 -4.76 5.19
C GLN A 36 -10.93 -4.57 4.31
N ALA A 37 -11.91 -3.83 4.78
CA ALA A 37 -13.12 -3.54 4.03
C ALA A 37 -12.81 -2.73 2.75
N ARG A 38 -11.93 -1.74 2.85
CA ARG A 38 -11.55 -0.91 1.69
C ARG A 38 -10.78 -1.71 0.63
N VAL A 39 -9.85 -2.56 1.04
CA VAL A 39 -9.14 -3.45 0.13
C VAL A 39 -10.09 -4.46 -0.53
N ALA A 40 -11.02 -5.03 0.24
CA ALA A 40 -12.04 -5.93 -0.30
C ALA A 40 -12.95 -5.22 -1.30
N GLU A 41 -13.40 -4.01 -1.01
CA GLU A 41 -14.18 -3.17 -1.93
C GLU A 41 -13.44 -2.94 -3.25
N LEU A 42 -12.16 -2.53 -3.19
CA LEU A 42 -11.37 -2.31 -4.40
C LEU A 42 -11.20 -3.59 -5.23
N ARG A 43 -10.97 -4.72 -4.59
CA ARG A 43 -10.85 -6.01 -5.28
C ARG A 43 -12.15 -6.45 -5.95
N SER A 44 -13.29 -6.17 -5.33
CA SER A 44 -14.63 -6.54 -5.83
C SER A 44 -15.22 -5.54 -6.83
N ARG A 45 -14.69 -4.33 -6.93
CA ARG A 45 -15.25 -3.20 -7.71
C ARG A 45 -15.55 -3.54 -9.16
N GLN A 46 -14.87 -4.49 -9.74
CA GLN A 46 -15.02 -4.90 -11.14
C GLN A 46 -15.73 -6.27 -11.31
N GLY A 47 -16.48 -6.70 -10.29
CA GLY A 47 -17.43 -7.81 -10.45
C GLY A 47 -16.85 -9.21 -10.42
N GLY A 48 -15.71 -9.46 -9.75
CA GLY A 48 -15.21 -10.83 -9.77
C GLY A 48 -14.02 -11.16 -8.87
N GLY A 49 -13.47 -10.23 -8.14
CA GLY A 49 -12.39 -10.52 -7.21
C GLY A 49 -12.91 -11.15 -5.92
N ARG A 50 -12.38 -12.28 -5.49
CA ARG A 50 -12.63 -12.79 -4.13
C ARG A 50 -11.94 -11.85 -3.13
N PRO A 51 -12.63 -11.39 -2.07
CA PRO A 51 -12.03 -10.49 -1.07
C PRO A 51 -10.77 -11.07 -0.40
N GLU A 52 -10.64 -12.38 -0.38
CA GLU A 52 -9.59 -13.12 0.32
C GLU A 52 -8.53 -13.75 -0.60
N GLY A 53 -8.66 -13.59 -1.94
CA GLY A 53 -7.76 -14.18 -2.91
C GLY A 53 -6.72 -13.19 -3.45
N THR A 54 -5.65 -13.72 -4.00
CA THR A 54 -4.71 -13.00 -4.87
C THR A 54 -5.28 -12.78 -6.27
N ASP A 55 -6.41 -13.43 -6.57
CA ASP A 55 -7.01 -13.40 -7.89
C ASP A 55 -7.69 -12.06 -8.13
N LEU A 56 -7.17 -11.34 -9.09
CA LEU A 56 -7.79 -10.14 -9.63
C LEU A 56 -8.95 -10.51 -10.53
N SER A 57 -9.95 -9.63 -10.56
CA SER A 57 -10.98 -9.78 -11.57
C SER A 57 -10.33 -9.65 -12.97
N PRO A 58 -10.84 -10.37 -13.96
CA PRO A 58 -10.37 -10.24 -15.35
C PRO A 58 -10.42 -8.79 -15.86
N GLN A 59 -11.33 -7.98 -15.34
CA GLN A 59 -11.46 -6.57 -15.71
C GLN A 59 -10.25 -5.75 -15.27
N TRP A 60 -9.72 -5.96 -14.06
CA TRP A 60 -8.50 -5.26 -13.62
C TRP A 60 -7.30 -5.56 -14.51
N GLN A 61 -7.20 -6.81 -14.98
CA GLN A 61 -6.15 -7.19 -15.90
C GLN A 61 -6.32 -6.52 -17.26
N ALA A 62 -7.53 -6.49 -17.78
CA ALA A 62 -7.86 -5.81 -19.05
C ALA A 62 -7.61 -4.28 -18.95
N ASP A 63 -7.98 -3.66 -17.84
CA ASP A 63 -7.73 -2.24 -17.59
C ASP A 63 -6.22 -1.94 -17.55
N LEU A 64 -5.43 -2.79 -16.87
CA LEU A 64 -3.98 -2.65 -16.86
C LEU A 64 -3.39 -2.75 -18.27
N GLU A 65 -3.78 -3.75 -19.04
CA GLU A 65 -3.31 -3.94 -20.42
C GLU A 65 -3.65 -2.77 -21.32
N ALA A 66 -4.83 -2.14 -21.11
CA ALA A 66 -5.27 -0.96 -21.87
C ALA A 66 -4.43 0.29 -21.61
N ILE A 67 -3.89 0.45 -20.39
CA ILE A 67 -3.13 1.65 -19.99
C ILE A 67 -1.63 1.44 -19.95
N GLN A 68 -1.17 0.21 -19.88
CA GLN A 68 0.24 -0.14 -19.75
C GLN A 68 1.00 0.24 -21.03
N ASN A 69 2.12 0.92 -20.89
CA ASN A 69 3.06 1.08 -21.98
C ASN A 69 3.96 -0.18 -22.09
N PRO A 70 3.77 -1.04 -23.10
CA PRO A 70 4.50 -2.31 -23.20
C PRO A 70 6.00 -2.13 -23.49
N THR A 71 6.44 -0.93 -23.89
CA THR A 71 7.85 -0.64 -24.16
C THR A 71 8.59 -0.13 -22.94
N LEU A 72 7.87 0.18 -21.84
CA LEU A 72 8.47 0.69 -20.62
C LEU A 72 9.18 -0.44 -19.86
N GLN A 73 10.46 -0.25 -19.63
CA GLN A 73 11.28 -1.15 -18.79
C GLN A 73 11.48 -0.50 -17.43
N TYR A 74 10.97 -1.16 -16.39
CA TYR A 74 11.18 -0.69 -15.02
C TYR A 74 12.58 -1.07 -14.51
N PRO A 75 13.26 -0.18 -13.80
CA PRO A 75 14.48 -0.54 -13.07
C PRO A 75 14.22 -1.71 -12.10
N ALA A 76 15.22 -2.58 -11.94
CA ALA A 76 15.07 -3.81 -11.15
C ALA A 76 14.58 -3.57 -9.71
N TYR A 77 14.89 -2.43 -9.10
CA TYR A 77 14.45 -2.12 -7.73
C TYR A 77 12.93 -1.91 -7.61
N TYR A 78 12.21 -1.67 -8.69
CA TYR A 78 10.74 -1.62 -8.67
C TYR A 78 10.08 -2.99 -8.79
N THR A 79 10.79 -3.95 -9.39
CA THR A 79 10.27 -5.29 -9.71
C THR A 79 10.78 -6.37 -8.76
N THR A 80 11.59 -6.01 -7.76
CA THR A 80 12.04 -6.91 -6.70
C THR A 80 11.24 -6.71 -5.41
N SER A 81 11.27 -7.73 -4.55
CA SER A 81 10.62 -7.67 -3.24
C SER A 81 11.03 -6.42 -2.48
N PHE A 82 10.05 -5.64 -2.03
CA PHE A 82 10.26 -4.38 -1.32
C PHE A 82 9.24 -4.21 -0.19
N HIS A 83 9.67 -3.69 0.96
CA HIS A 83 8.87 -3.59 2.18
C HIS A 83 8.25 -4.95 2.56
N ALA A 84 6.94 -5.02 2.66
CA ALA A 84 6.20 -6.23 2.98
C ALA A 84 5.66 -6.97 1.74
N TYR A 85 5.96 -6.49 0.53
CA TYR A 85 5.44 -7.03 -0.73
C TYR A 85 6.49 -7.86 -1.44
N ASP A 86 6.20 -9.13 -1.65
CA ASP A 86 7.12 -10.05 -2.33
C ASP A 86 7.21 -9.78 -3.84
N GLU A 87 6.16 -9.24 -4.42
CA GLU A 87 6.07 -8.81 -5.83
C GLU A 87 6.64 -7.40 -6.09
N GLY A 88 7.13 -6.71 -5.06
CA GLY A 88 7.57 -5.32 -5.16
C GLY A 88 6.44 -4.30 -5.10
N ASN A 89 6.78 -3.02 -5.32
CA ASN A 89 5.82 -1.92 -5.19
C ASN A 89 4.84 -1.79 -6.37
N LEU A 90 5.14 -2.41 -7.50
CA LEU A 90 4.30 -2.36 -8.71
C LEU A 90 3.26 -3.48 -8.77
N GLY A 91 3.17 -4.29 -7.71
CA GLY A 91 2.19 -5.36 -7.63
C GLY A 91 0.77 -4.86 -7.29
N TRP A 92 -0.18 -5.75 -7.41
CA TRP A 92 -1.58 -5.46 -7.11
C TRP A 92 -1.86 -5.25 -5.63
N GLN A 93 -1.18 -5.97 -4.76
CA GLN A 93 -1.38 -5.81 -3.32
C GLN A 93 -1.00 -4.40 -2.86
N PRO A 94 0.19 -3.86 -3.16
CA PRO A 94 0.51 -2.48 -2.84
C PRO A 94 -0.43 -1.47 -3.50
N ALA A 95 -0.86 -1.70 -4.74
CA ALA A 95 -1.82 -0.82 -5.42
C ALA A 95 -3.16 -0.73 -4.68
N MET A 96 -3.68 -1.84 -4.19
CA MET A 96 -4.93 -1.88 -3.42
C MET A 96 -4.80 -1.30 -2.00
N GLU A 97 -3.59 -1.27 -1.45
CA GLU A 97 -3.33 -0.86 -0.07
C GLU A 97 -2.79 0.55 0.10
N VAL A 98 -2.30 1.18 -0.97
CA VAL A 98 -1.60 2.47 -0.89
C VAL A 98 -2.41 3.56 -0.20
N GLU A 99 -3.70 3.65 -0.46
CA GLU A 99 -4.58 4.67 0.15
C GLU A 99 -4.69 4.50 1.66
N VAL A 100 -5.02 3.30 2.10
CA VAL A 100 -5.20 3.01 3.54
C VAL A 100 -3.88 3.04 4.30
N ALA A 101 -2.79 2.61 3.66
CA ALA A 101 -1.44 2.69 4.21
C ALA A 101 -0.99 4.15 4.40
N ALA A 102 -1.21 5.01 3.40
CA ALA A 102 -0.90 6.43 3.49
C ALA A 102 -1.64 7.10 4.65
N LYS A 103 -2.95 6.86 4.77
CA LYS A 103 -3.76 7.37 5.89
C LYS A 103 -3.23 6.91 7.25
N ALA A 104 -2.89 5.62 7.38
CA ALA A 104 -2.36 5.07 8.63
C ALA A 104 -0.99 5.64 9.02
N VAL A 105 -0.13 5.92 8.03
CA VAL A 105 1.20 6.52 8.27
C VAL A 105 1.07 7.99 8.61
N HIS A 106 0.35 8.76 7.80
CA HIS A 106 0.30 10.22 7.91
C HIS A 106 -0.54 10.72 9.09
N ALA A 107 -1.44 9.88 9.63
CA ALA A 107 -2.17 10.19 10.87
C ALA A 107 -1.27 10.56 12.06
N LYS A 108 0.01 10.17 12.04
CA LYS A 108 0.97 10.52 13.10
C LYS A 108 1.46 11.97 13.03
N LEU A 109 1.39 12.59 11.88
CA LEU A 109 1.96 13.92 11.66
C LEU A 109 1.11 15.01 12.34
N TRP A 110 -0.17 14.76 12.49
CA TRP A 110 -1.10 15.64 13.20
C TRP A 110 -1.80 14.88 14.33
N PRO A 111 -1.31 14.96 15.55
CA PRO A 111 -1.97 14.32 16.69
C PRO A 111 -3.45 14.72 16.79
N GLY A 112 -4.32 13.73 16.88
CA GLY A 112 -5.78 13.95 16.93
C GLY A 112 -6.49 14.03 15.58
N ALA A 113 -5.77 14.14 14.45
CA ALA A 113 -6.38 14.21 13.12
C ALA A 113 -6.94 12.85 12.64
N GLY A 114 -6.45 11.73 13.18
CA GLY A 114 -6.91 10.40 12.77
C GLY A 114 -6.78 10.20 11.25
N ALA A 115 -7.86 9.74 10.63
CA ALA A 115 -7.89 9.46 9.19
C ALA A 115 -7.69 10.71 8.30
N THR A 116 -7.89 11.92 8.81
CA THR A 116 -7.73 13.17 8.04
C THR A 116 -6.28 13.65 7.94
N GLY A 117 -5.35 13.04 8.69
CA GLY A 117 -3.94 13.43 8.69
C GLY A 117 -3.27 13.34 7.30
N ASP A 118 -3.68 12.41 6.46
CA ASP A 118 -3.20 12.31 5.06
C ASP A 118 -3.66 13.52 4.22
N ALA A 119 -4.93 13.91 4.34
CA ALA A 119 -5.46 15.08 3.63
C ALA A 119 -4.79 16.38 4.10
N GLN A 120 -4.53 16.51 5.40
CA GLN A 120 -3.82 17.66 5.96
C GLN A 120 -2.38 17.74 5.45
N LEU A 121 -1.69 16.61 5.35
CA LEU A 121 -0.34 16.57 4.77
C LEU A 121 -0.36 17.04 3.31
N ARG A 122 -1.26 16.52 2.49
CA ARG A 122 -1.38 16.93 1.09
C ARG A 122 -1.69 18.42 0.95
N GLN A 123 -2.62 18.93 1.78
CA GLN A 123 -2.97 20.34 1.78
C GLN A 123 -1.77 21.20 2.15
N SER A 124 -0.97 20.80 3.15
CA SER A 124 0.23 21.56 3.52
C SER A 124 1.24 21.70 2.38
N TYR A 125 1.39 20.67 1.54
CA TYR A 125 2.22 20.77 0.32
C TYR A 125 1.60 21.70 -0.71
N HIS A 126 0.29 21.63 -0.93
CA HIS A 126 -0.41 22.51 -1.86
C HIS A 126 -0.26 23.99 -1.44
N ASP A 127 -0.39 24.28 -0.16
CA ASP A 127 -0.26 25.64 0.37
C ASP A 127 1.16 26.20 0.14
N VAL A 128 2.19 25.38 0.38
CA VAL A 128 3.58 25.76 0.11
C VAL A 128 3.82 26.01 -1.38
N LEU A 129 3.32 25.14 -2.25
CA LEU A 129 3.48 25.29 -3.70
C LEU A 129 2.73 26.52 -4.21
N ALA A 130 1.48 26.73 -3.77
CA ALA A 130 0.70 27.90 -4.15
C ALA A 130 1.33 29.24 -3.73
N ALA A 131 2.06 29.25 -2.61
CA ALA A 131 2.78 30.44 -2.15
C ALA A 131 4.06 30.76 -2.97
N GLN A 132 4.49 29.84 -3.86
CA GLN A 132 5.68 30.04 -4.71
C GLN A 132 5.33 30.42 -6.14
N ILE A 133 4.05 30.39 -6.52
CA ILE A 133 3.53 30.76 -7.84
C ILE A 133 2.96 32.17 -7.81
#